data_54c0ee5bbbfb3b733fd3758142b40dc1
#
_entry.id   54c0ee5bbbfb3b733fd3758142b40dc1
#
_cell.length_a   1.000
_cell.length_b   1.000
_cell.length_c   1.000
_cell.angle_alpha   90.00
_cell.angle_beta   90.00
_cell.angle_gamma   90.00
#
_symmetry.space_group_name_H-M   'P 1'
#
loop_
_entity.id
_entity.type
_entity.pdbx_description
1 polymer ?
#
loop_
_entity_poly.entity_id
_entity_poly.type
_entity_poly.pdbx_seq_one_letter_code
_entity_poly.pdbx_strand_id
1 'polypeptide(L)' 'MKTITVYGPGCMKCQKAEANVRQILAETGIEANIEHVTDMQAIVVAGVMSTPAVAVDGVVKFKGRVPNLDELRQVIAG' A
#
# COMPACT_ATOMS: atom_id res chain seq x y z
N MET A 1 -5.98 11.31 -10.10
CA MET A 1 -6.27 10.02 -9.44
C MET A 1 -5.04 9.57 -8.68
N LYS A 2 -5.21 9.12 -7.44
CA LYS A 2 -4.09 8.63 -6.63
C LYS A 2 -3.64 7.26 -7.11
N THR A 3 -2.37 6.96 -6.95
CA THR A 3 -1.83 5.63 -7.17
C THR A 3 -1.31 5.10 -5.84
N ILE A 4 -1.85 3.96 -5.43
CA ILE A 4 -1.46 3.32 -4.18
C ILE A 4 -0.72 2.03 -4.53
N THR A 5 0.52 1.93 -4.09
CA THR A 5 1.37 0.79 -4.42
C THR A 5 1.59 -0.04 -3.16
N VAL A 6 1.30 -1.34 -3.26
CA VAL A 6 1.58 -2.28 -2.18
C VAL A 6 2.78 -3.13 -2.60
N TYR A 7 3.86 -3.02 -1.87
CA TYR A 7 5.08 -3.78 -2.14
C TYR A 7 5.14 -5.02 -1.28
N GLY A 8 5.38 -6.16 -1.89
CA GLY A 8 5.56 -7.39 -1.15
C GLY A 8 5.41 -8.61 -2.03
N PRO A 9 6.00 -9.75 -1.65
CA PRO A 9 6.01 -10.97 -2.47
C PRO A 9 4.69 -11.75 -2.46
N GLY A 10 3.60 -11.16 -1.99
CA GLY A 10 2.30 -11.81 -2.02
C GLY A 10 1.98 -12.65 -0.79
N CYS A 11 2.67 -12.41 0.33
CA CYS A 11 2.41 -13.10 1.59
C CYS A 11 1.07 -12.65 2.20
N MET A 12 0.65 -13.32 3.27
CA MET A 12 -0.61 -13.00 3.94
C MET A 12 -0.67 -11.54 4.39
N LYS A 13 0.44 -11.01 4.91
CA LYS A 13 0.50 -9.62 5.36
C LYS A 13 0.35 -8.65 4.19
N CYS A 14 0.93 -8.96 3.05
CA CYS A 14 0.80 -8.12 1.86
C CYS A 14 -0.64 -8.12 1.36
N GLN A 15 -1.29 -9.27 1.37
CA GLN A 15 -2.69 -9.38 1.00
C GLN A 15 -3.58 -8.59 1.97
N LYS A 16 -3.28 -8.64 3.25
CA LYS A 16 -4.02 -7.90 4.27
C LYS A 16 -3.88 -6.39 4.05
N ALA A 17 -2.67 -5.93 3.75
CA ALA A 17 -2.42 -4.52 3.47
C ALA A 17 -3.25 -4.06 2.27
N GLU A 18 -3.25 -4.84 1.19
CA GLU A 18 -4.03 -4.51 0.01
C GLU A 18 -5.53 -4.50 0.32
N ALA A 19 -6.02 -5.48 1.08
CA ALA A 19 -7.43 -5.54 1.46
C ALA A 19 -7.84 -4.31 2.26
N ASN A 20 -6.99 -3.86 3.18
CA ASN A 20 -7.27 -2.66 3.96
C ASN A 20 -7.31 -1.41 3.07
N VAL A 21 -6.39 -1.31 2.10
CA VAL A 21 -6.41 -0.20 1.14
C VAL A 21 -7.71 -0.19 0.35
N ARG A 22 -8.13 -1.34 -0.17
CA ARG A 22 -9.37 -1.45 -0.94
C ARG A 22 -10.58 -1.07 -0.10
N GLN A 23 -10.59 -1.46 1.17
CA GLN A 23 -11.67 -1.11 2.08
C GLN A 23 -11.79 0.39 2.28
N ILE A 24 -10.68 1.08 2.46
CA ILE A 24 -10.68 2.55 2.63
C ILE A 24 -11.14 3.24 1.34
N LEU A 25 -10.71 2.76 0.19
CA LEU A 25 -11.17 3.33 -1.07
C LEU A 25 -12.68 3.17 -1.25
N ALA A 26 -13.21 2.00 -0.88
CA ALA A 26 -14.66 1.77 -0.94
C ALA A 26 -15.42 2.65 0.06
N GLU A 27 -14.87 2.81 1.27
CA GLU A 27 -15.49 3.60 2.33
C GLU A 27 -15.54 5.08 1.99
N THR A 28 -14.46 5.61 1.43
CA THR A 28 -14.34 7.05 1.16
C THR A 28 -14.83 7.45 -0.23
N GLY A 29 -15.00 6.47 -1.12
CA GLY A 29 -15.38 6.75 -2.50
C GLY A 29 -14.28 7.38 -3.34
N ILE A 30 -13.05 7.41 -2.83
CA ILE A 30 -11.92 7.98 -3.55
C ILE A 30 -11.48 7.02 -4.66
N GLU A 31 -11.33 7.53 -5.86
CA GLU A 31 -10.81 6.75 -6.98
C GLU A 31 -9.29 6.72 -6.93
N ALA A 32 -8.74 5.52 -7.05
CA ALA A 32 -7.29 5.33 -7.04
C ALA A 32 -6.93 4.08 -7.82
N ASN A 33 -5.74 4.09 -8.41
CA ASN A 33 -5.14 2.88 -8.96
C ASN A 33 -4.43 2.14 -7.83
N ILE A 34 -4.61 0.83 -7.79
CA ILE A 34 -3.88 -0.02 -6.84
C ILE A 34 -2.90 -0.87 -7.65
N GLU A 35 -1.63 -0.75 -7.32
CA GLU A 35 -0.58 -1.55 -7.92
C GLU A 35 0.00 -2.46 -6.85
N HIS A 36 0.19 -3.73 -7.18
CA HIS A 36 0.81 -4.68 -6.27
C HIS A 36 2.14 -5.12 -6.88
N VAL A 37 3.24 -4.67 -6.28
CA VAL A 37 4.59 -4.95 -6.76
C VAL A 37 5.13 -6.16 -5.98
N THR A 38 5.30 -7.29 -6.66
CA THR A 38 5.76 -8.53 -6.06
C THR A 38 7.21 -8.85 -6.43
N ASP A 39 7.77 -8.19 -7.43
CA ASP A 39 9.13 -8.41 -7.88
C ASP A 39 10.12 -7.85 -6.85
N MET A 40 10.91 -8.73 -6.26
CA MET A 40 11.87 -8.35 -5.22
C MET A 40 12.88 -7.32 -5.73
N GLN A 41 13.28 -7.40 -7.00
CA GLN A 41 14.20 -6.44 -7.58
C GLN A 41 13.59 -5.05 -7.65
N ALA A 42 12.33 -4.96 -8.08
CA ALA A 42 11.61 -3.70 -8.14
C ALA A 42 11.43 -3.11 -6.73
N ILE A 43 11.18 -3.96 -5.75
CA ILE A 43 11.03 -3.54 -4.35
C ILE A 43 12.34 -2.91 -3.84
N VAL A 44 13.46 -3.56 -4.12
CA VAL A 44 14.77 -3.04 -3.71
C VAL A 44 15.08 -1.72 -4.41
N VAL A 45 14.80 -1.63 -5.71
CA VAL A 45 15.03 -0.40 -6.48
C VAL A 45 14.19 0.75 -5.95
N ALA A 46 12.98 0.46 -5.46
CA ALA A 46 12.12 1.49 -4.86
C ALA A 46 12.60 1.93 -3.48
N GLY A 47 13.66 1.32 -2.95
CA GLY A 47 14.18 1.65 -1.62
C GLY A 47 13.40 1.03 -0.48
N VAL A 48 12.59 0.04 -0.76
CA VAL A 48 11.78 -0.64 0.27
C VAL A 48 12.59 -1.80 0.84
N MET A 49 12.95 -1.69 2.11
CA MET A 49 13.77 -2.69 2.79
C MET A 49 12.96 -3.67 3.61
N SER A 50 11.70 -3.34 3.89
CA SER A 50 10.82 -4.19 4.69
C SER A 50 9.46 -4.28 4.03
N THR A 51 8.87 -5.47 3.98
CA THR A 51 7.54 -5.68 3.42
C THR A 51 6.60 -6.23 4.48
N PRO A 52 5.32 -5.97 4.37
CA PRO A 52 4.66 -5.19 3.32
C PRO A 52 4.93 -3.70 3.45
N ALA A 53 4.90 -2.99 2.34
CA ALA A 53 5.03 -1.54 2.34
C ALA A 53 3.92 -0.95 1.47
N VAL A 54 3.46 0.24 1.84
CA VAL A 54 2.41 0.94 1.11
C VAL A 54 2.90 2.33 0.75
N ALA A 55 2.82 2.66 -0.53
CA ALA A 55 3.17 3.98 -1.03
C ALA A 55 1.93 4.66 -1.60
N VAL A 56 1.87 5.98 -1.43
CA VAL A 56 0.81 6.80 -2.01
C VAL A 56 1.49 7.83 -2.91
N ASP A 57 1.14 7.78 -4.19
CA ASP A 57 1.71 8.67 -5.22
C ASP A 57 3.24 8.69 -5.21
N GLY A 58 3.83 7.51 -5.05
CA GLY A 58 5.27 7.34 -5.09
C GLY A 58 6.00 7.58 -3.78
N VAL A 59 5.28 7.99 -2.73
CA VAL A 59 5.88 8.23 -1.41
C VAL A 59 5.52 7.07 -0.49
N VAL A 60 6.53 6.37 0.02
CA VAL A 60 6.32 5.24 0.94
C VAL A 60 5.84 5.78 2.28
N LYS A 61 4.62 5.41 2.66
CA LYS A 61 4.00 5.85 3.92
C LYS A 61 4.15 4.83 5.04
N PHE A 62 4.11 3.55 4.69
CA PHE A 62 4.22 2.46 5.66
C PHE A 62 5.18 1.41 5.14
N LYS A 63 6.03 0.88 6.01
CA LYS A 63 6.95 -0.20 5.64
C LYS A 63 7.16 -1.12 6.83
N GLY A 64 7.21 -2.43 6.52
CA GLY A 64 7.48 -3.46 7.52
C GLY A 64 6.30 -3.84 8.39
N ARG A 65 5.10 -3.32 8.10
CA ARG A 65 3.89 -3.69 8.84
C ARG A 65 2.64 -3.46 8.01
N VAL A 66 1.54 -4.09 8.42
CA VAL A 66 0.24 -3.86 7.82
C VAL A 66 -0.36 -2.60 8.44
N PRO A 67 -0.60 -1.54 7.64
CA PRO A 67 -1.25 -0.34 8.18
C PRO A 67 -2.70 -0.64 8.53
N ASN A 68 -3.19 -0.04 9.61
CA ASN A 68 -4.58 -0.20 9.99
C ASN A 68 -5.48 0.75 9.17
N LEU A 69 -6.78 0.58 9.31
CA LEU A 69 -7.73 1.36 8.52
C LEU A 69 -7.65 2.86 8.81
N ASP A 70 -7.47 3.23 10.07
CA ASP A 70 -7.37 4.65 10.44
C ASP A 70 -6.14 5.30 9.84
N GLU A 71 -5.01 4.61 9.87
CA GLU A 71 -3.78 5.11 9.28
C GLU A 71 -3.92 5.31 7.77
N LEU A 72 -4.52 4.33 7.09
CA LEU A 72 -4.76 4.44 5.66
C LEU A 72 -5.74 5.55 5.32
N ARG A 73 -6.76 5.73 6.14
CA ARG A 73 -7.72 6.81 5.93
C ARG A 73 -7.04 8.16 5.96
N GLN A 74 -6.11 8.35 6.90
CA GLN A 74 -5.38 9.60 7.01
C GLN A 74 -4.50 9.89 5.81
N VAL A 75 -3.78 8.90 5.28
CA VAL A 75 -2.85 9.14 4.17
C VAL A 75 -3.55 9.13 2.81
N ILE A 76 -4.72 8.51 2.69
CA ILE A 76 -5.46 8.46 1.44
C ILE A 76 -6.48 9.59 1.35
N ALA A 77 -7.24 9.81 2.40
CA ALA A 77 -8.34 10.78 2.41
C ALA A 77 -7.99 12.08 3.13
N GLY A 78 -6.95 12.07 3.93
CA GLY A 78 -6.53 13.26 4.69
C GLY A 78 -5.61 14.22 3.89
#